data_752a98cfc7647a0e4efdc2ff9e1c8348
#
_entry.id   752a98cfc7647a0e4efdc2ff9e1c8348
#
_cell.length_a   1.000
_cell.length_b   1.000
_cell.length_c   1.000
_cell.angle_alpha   90.00
_cell.angle_beta   90.00
_cell.angle_gamma   90.00
#
_symmetry.space_group_name_H-M   'P 1'
#
loop_
_entity.id
_entity.type
_entity.pdbx_description
1 polymer ?
#
loop_
_entity_poly.entity_id
_entity_poly.type
_entity_poly.pdbx_seq_one_letter_code
_entity_poly.pdbx_strand_id
1 'polypeptide(L)'
;MKITDLYIHNFKFIHNMQIRNIENALILVGQNNTGKTTVLDAVRAVGGEYEITPEDFGEDGANIEISVTLEFTPEDLELLHRGGMVSQYRRKDAWLQDFQKKLPSFRDGRLSFTMTANRSGRVRCQDGVRKHNPYLQEVFPKIYYVDTERNLEALQGDLLLLQEDEILQRMRSGCCMFNQAKKCNYCFSCIGLIEKKAPGELDVFETAKLLDYKLYQLNLDDFARRVNQSFRKNGGRDQILYSMNRDVEQMLHVTTEFRNPAQNLARPISRMGKGMRCIYLFSLLEAYTEIEENLPSIILIEDPEIFLHPRLQNVSGEILYRLSRKNQVIFTTHSPNLLSNFNSRQIRQIVIREDGSSDIREKTDISAILDDLGYTAGDLMNVNFVFIVEGKQDKSRLPLLLQKYYSEVYDAEGRLSRVAI
;
A
#
# COMPACT_ATOMS: atom_id res chain seq x y z
N MET A 1 -12.90 6.17 -2.90
CA MET A 1 -12.96 4.76 -3.39
C MET A 1 -12.45 3.84 -2.30
N LYS A 2 -13.20 2.76 -1.94
CA LYS A 2 -12.84 1.82 -0.86
C LYS A 2 -13.50 0.47 -1.06
N ILE A 3 -12.92 -0.58 -0.45
CA ILE A 3 -13.55 -1.89 -0.31
C ILE A 3 -14.60 -1.81 0.81
N THR A 4 -15.85 -2.16 0.54
CA THR A 4 -16.92 -2.25 1.55
C THR A 4 -17.20 -3.67 2.00
N ASP A 5 -16.98 -4.64 1.13
CA ASP A 5 -17.21 -6.05 1.42
C ASP A 5 -16.09 -6.89 0.81
N LEU A 6 -15.62 -7.86 1.58
CA LEU A 6 -14.59 -8.81 1.21
C LEU A 6 -15.06 -10.22 1.57
N TYR A 7 -15.05 -11.12 0.60
CA TYR A 7 -15.29 -12.54 0.80
C TYR A 7 -14.07 -13.33 0.32
N ILE A 8 -13.57 -14.24 1.15
CA ILE A 8 -12.41 -15.06 0.88
C ILE A 8 -12.81 -16.53 0.99
N HIS A 9 -12.55 -17.31 -0.05
CA HIS A 9 -12.78 -18.75 -0.08
C HIS A 9 -11.53 -19.50 -0.51
N ASN A 10 -11.20 -20.53 0.26
CA ASN A 10 -10.10 -21.47 0.01
C ASN A 10 -8.73 -20.83 -0.22
N PHE A 11 -8.38 -19.84 0.62
CA PHE A 11 -7.09 -19.15 0.55
C PHE A 11 -6.30 -19.33 1.85
N LYS A 12 -5.16 -20.03 1.76
CA LYS A 12 -4.32 -20.42 2.90
C LYS A 12 -5.15 -21.12 3.98
N PHE A 13 -5.21 -20.56 5.19
CA PHE A 13 -5.98 -21.10 6.33
C PHE A 13 -7.45 -20.65 6.35
N ILE A 14 -7.87 -19.86 5.38
CA ILE A 14 -9.25 -19.37 5.29
C ILE A 14 -10.06 -20.28 4.36
N HIS A 15 -10.96 -21.09 4.93
CA HIS A 15 -11.90 -21.87 4.15
C HIS A 15 -13.03 -20.98 3.61
N ASN A 16 -13.69 -20.24 4.49
CA ASN A 16 -14.72 -19.25 4.15
C ASN A 16 -14.68 -18.11 5.16
N MET A 17 -14.48 -16.90 4.71
CA MET A 17 -14.54 -15.70 5.55
C MET A 17 -15.24 -14.58 4.81
N GLN A 18 -16.14 -13.90 5.51
CA GLN A 18 -16.85 -12.73 4.97
C GLN A 18 -16.72 -11.56 5.92
N ILE A 19 -16.22 -10.43 5.41
CA ILE A 19 -16.10 -9.16 6.11
C ILE A 19 -17.01 -8.16 5.41
N ARG A 20 -18.01 -7.64 6.11
CA ARG A 20 -19.00 -6.69 5.58
C ARG A 20 -18.88 -5.34 6.24
N ASN A 21 -19.42 -4.33 5.54
CA ASN A 21 -19.47 -2.94 6.04
C ASN A 21 -18.09 -2.44 6.48
N ILE A 22 -17.08 -2.66 5.65
CA ILE A 22 -15.73 -2.13 5.88
C ILE A 22 -15.77 -0.62 5.67
N GLU A 23 -15.35 0.11 6.70
CA GLU A 23 -15.22 1.57 6.65
C GLU A 23 -13.85 1.98 6.06
N ASN A 24 -13.45 3.23 6.23
CA ASN A 24 -12.14 3.72 5.78
C ASN A 24 -10.96 3.10 6.57
N ALA A 25 -11.23 2.48 7.71
CA ALA A 25 -10.26 1.69 8.44
C ALA A 25 -10.81 0.30 8.74
N LEU A 26 -9.95 -0.72 8.66
CA LEU A 26 -10.21 -2.09 9.10
C LEU A 26 -9.03 -2.56 9.93
N ILE A 27 -9.26 -2.83 11.19
CA ILE A 27 -8.26 -3.27 12.14
C ILE A 27 -8.48 -4.75 12.45
N LEU A 28 -7.51 -5.58 12.13
CA LEU A 28 -7.54 -7.01 12.34
C LEU A 28 -6.79 -7.36 13.61
N VAL A 29 -7.50 -7.84 14.61
CA VAL A 29 -6.95 -8.26 15.91
C VAL A 29 -7.11 -9.75 16.10
N GLY A 30 -6.29 -10.36 16.96
CA GLY A 30 -6.35 -11.79 17.28
C GLY A 30 -4.97 -12.34 17.63
N GLN A 31 -4.94 -13.58 18.09
CA GLN A 31 -3.70 -14.28 18.45
C GLN A 31 -2.77 -14.46 17.22
N ASN A 32 -1.52 -14.87 17.48
CA ASN A 32 -0.60 -15.21 16.39
C ASN A 32 -1.12 -16.42 15.59
N ASN A 33 -0.83 -16.47 14.32
CA ASN A 33 -1.24 -17.53 13.40
C ASN A 33 -2.76 -17.68 13.18
N THR A 34 -3.58 -16.68 13.51
CA THR A 34 -5.03 -16.74 13.25
C THR A 34 -5.42 -16.38 11.82
N GLY A 35 -4.49 -15.99 10.95
CA GLY A 35 -4.79 -15.64 9.56
C GLY A 35 -4.99 -14.13 9.31
N LYS A 36 -4.57 -13.24 10.22
CA LYS A 36 -4.65 -11.78 10.01
C LYS A 36 -3.92 -11.33 8.74
N THR A 37 -2.67 -11.75 8.56
CA THR A 37 -1.88 -11.46 7.36
C THR A 37 -2.51 -12.06 6.11
N THR A 38 -3.16 -13.24 6.21
CA THR A 38 -3.88 -13.86 5.08
C THR A 38 -4.97 -12.96 4.52
N VAL A 39 -5.65 -12.17 5.35
CA VAL A 39 -6.63 -11.19 4.87
C VAL A 39 -5.94 -10.05 4.09
N LEU A 40 -4.79 -9.57 4.55
CA LEU A 40 -4.01 -8.56 3.81
C LEU A 40 -3.54 -9.12 2.46
N ASP A 41 -3.02 -10.35 2.45
CA ASP A 41 -2.58 -11.02 1.23
C ASP A 41 -3.74 -11.26 0.24
N ALA A 42 -4.95 -11.54 0.74
CA ALA A 42 -6.13 -11.66 -0.11
C ALA A 42 -6.45 -10.33 -0.82
N VAL A 43 -6.36 -9.19 -0.13
CA VAL A 43 -6.54 -7.87 -0.74
C VAL A 43 -5.44 -7.60 -1.77
N ARG A 44 -4.18 -7.92 -1.45
CA ARG A 44 -3.04 -7.78 -2.37
C ARG A 44 -3.21 -8.64 -3.61
N ALA A 45 -3.70 -9.88 -3.45
CA ALA A 45 -3.94 -10.79 -4.58
C ALA A 45 -4.98 -10.23 -5.55
N VAL A 46 -6.07 -9.64 -5.04
CA VAL A 46 -7.07 -8.96 -5.88
C VAL A 46 -6.48 -7.77 -6.62
N GLY A 47 -5.61 -7.00 -5.98
CA GLY A 47 -4.90 -5.87 -6.58
C GLY A 47 -3.78 -6.26 -7.55
N GLY A 48 -3.44 -7.56 -7.63
CA GLY A 48 -2.35 -8.04 -8.50
C GLY A 48 -0.94 -7.87 -7.90
N GLU A 49 -0.83 -7.56 -6.61
CA GLU A 49 0.44 -7.35 -5.90
C GLU A 49 0.87 -8.55 -5.03
N TYR A 50 0.17 -9.67 -5.14
CA TYR A 50 0.51 -10.94 -4.51
C TYR A 50 0.47 -12.05 -5.54
N GLU A 51 1.57 -12.77 -5.69
CA GLU A 51 1.66 -13.94 -6.58
C GLU A 51 1.14 -15.16 -5.84
N ILE A 52 0.03 -15.73 -6.34
CA ILE A 52 -0.57 -16.92 -5.76
C ILE A 52 0.29 -18.13 -6.14
N THR A 53 0.73 -18.87 -5.12
CA THR A 53 1.55 -20.09 -5.26
C THR A 53 0.71 -21.34 -4.97
N PRO A 54 1.20 -22.55 -5.32
CA PRO A 54 0.51 -23.79 -4.98
C PRO A 54 0.29 -24.02 -3.48
N GLU A 55 1.10 -23.39 -2.64
CA GLU A 55 1.01 -23.48 -1.17
C GLU A 55 -0.15 -22.66 -0.58
N ASP A 56 -0.71 -21.73 -1.37
CA ASP A 56 -1.83 -20.89 -0.94
C ASP A 56 -3.19 -21.58 -1.07
N PHE A 57 -3.23 -22.78 -1.68
CA PHE A 57 -4.46 -23.55 -1.86
C PHE A 57 -4.72 -24.46 -0.66
N GLY A 58 -5.97 -24.46 -0.18
CA GLY A 58 -6.43 -25.42 0.81
C GLY A 58 -6.35 -26.87 0.36
N GLU A 59 -6.52 -27.79 1.30
CA GLU A 59 -6.40 -29.24 1.06
C GLU A 59 -7.46 -29.79 0.07
N ASP A 60 -8.63 -29.17 0.02
CA ASP A 60 -9.78 -29.60 -0.80
C ASP A 60 -9.55 -29.51 -2.33
N GLY A 61 -8.47 -28.87 -2.77
CA GLY A 61 -8.16 -28.72 -4.18
C GLY A 61 -9.08 -27.78 -4.96
N ALA A 62 -10.00 -27.12 -4.28
CA ALA A 62 -10.88 -26.12 -4.85
C ALA A 62 -10.11 -24.88 -5.33
N ASN A 63 -10.68 -24.11 -6.24
CA ASN A 63 -10.12 -22.83 -6.65
C ASN A 63 -10.14 -21.84 -5.48
N ILE A 64 -9.19 -20.93 -5.48
CA ILE A 64 -9.24 -19.74 -4.61
C ILE A 64 -10.24 -18.76 -5.21
N GLU A 65 -11.16 -18.25 -4.41
CA GLU A 65 -12.12 -17.22 -4.82
C GLU A 65 -12.08 -16.05 -3.81
N ILE A 66 -11.78 -14.85 -4.31
CA ILE A 66 -11.80 -13.64 -3.49
C ILE A 66 -12.74 -12.65 -4.16
N SER A 67 -13.87 -12.36 -3.50
CA SER A 67 -14.84 -11.39 -3.99
C SER A 67 -14.72 -10.08 -3.23
N VAL A 68 -14.76 -8.98 -3.95
CA VAL A 68 -14.72 -7.63 -3.38
C VAL A 68 -15.84 -6.77 -3.94
N THR A 69 -16.34 -5.87 -3.10
CA THR A 69 -17.22 -4.77 -3.51
C THR A 69 -16.49 -3.46 -3.23
N LEU A 70 -16.26 -2.70 -4.30
CA LEU A 70 -15.73 -1.34 -4.23
C LEU A 70 -16.87 -0.33 -4.21
N GLU A 71 -16.77 0.68 -3.37
CA GLU A 71 -17.64 1.84 -3.35
C GLU A 71 -16.90 3.07 -3.89
N PHE A 72 -17.55 3.78 -4.82
CA PHE A 72 -17.01 4.98 -5.46
C PHE A 72 -17.82 6.20 -5.06
N THR A 73 -17.14 7.26 -4.67
CA THR A 73 -17.76 8.56 -4.50
C THR A 73 -17.88 9.30 -5.85
N PRO A 74 -18.72 10.34 -5.96
CA PRO A 74 -18.75 11.18 -7.16
C PRO A 74 -17.40 11.82 -7.52
N GLU A 75 -16.60 12.13 -6.51
CA GLU A 75 -15.24 12.68 -6.64
C GLU A 75 -14.27 11.64 -7.22
N ASP A 76 -14.37 10.39 -6.75
CA ASP A 76 -13.55 9.29 -7.30
C ASP A 76 -13.82 9.09 -8.80
N LEU A 77 -15.10 9.11 -9.21
CA LEU A 77 -15.49 8.98 -10.61
C LEU A 77 -14.98 10.16 -11.45
N GLU A 78 -14.90 11.35 -10.86
CA GLU A 78 -14.32 12.51 -11.55
C GLU A 78 -12.82 12.38 -11.75
N LEU A 79 -12.10 11.92 -10.74
CA LEU A 79 -10.66 11.65 -10.83
C LEU A 79 -10.36 10.56 -11.86
N LEU A 80 -11.14 9.46 -11.87
CA LEU A 80 -11.02 8.40 -12.88
C LEU A 80 -11.26 8.93 -14.31
N HIS A 81 -12.25 9.79 -14.48
CA HIS A 81 -12.53 10.43 -15.78
C HIS A 81 -11.39 11.35 -16.23
N ARG A 82 -10.87 12.21 -15.32
CA ARG A 82 -9.73 13.10 -15.62
C ARG A 82 -8.46 12.31 -15.98
N GLY A 83 -8.21 11.22 -15.27
CA GLY A 83 -7.10 10.30 -15.54
C GLY A 83 -7.27 9.46 -16.81
N GLY A 84 -8.43 9.52 -17.46
CA GLY A 84 -8.72 8.74 -18.69
C GLY A 84 -8.74 7.23 -18.45
N MET A 85 -8.99 6.81 -17.20
CA MET A 85 -9.06 5.39 -16.81
C MET A 85 -10.23 4.71 -17.50
N VAL A 86 -10.02 3.47 -17.94
CA VAL A 86 -10.99 2.64 -18.69
C VAL A 86 -11.29 3.20 -20.08
N SER A 87 -11.41 4.53 -20.25
CA SER A 87 -11.79 5.16 -21.51
C SER A 87 -11.40 6.64 -21.58
N GLN A 88 -11.08 7.11 -22.77
CA GLN A 88 -10.72 8.52 -23.00
C GLN A 88 -11.88 9.26 -23.69
N TYR A 89 -12.71 9.93 -22.92
CA TYR A 89 -13.78 10.81 -23.42
C TYR A 89 -13.68 12.19 -22.78
N ARG A 90 -13.89 13.24 -23.58
CA ARG A 90 -13.92 14.63 -23.05
C ARG A 90 -15.14 14.91 -22.16
N ARG A 91 -16.30 14.27 -22.45
CA ARG A 91 -17.55 14.47 -21.72
C ARG A 91 -17.73 13.37 -20.71
N LYS A 92 -17.96 13.74 -19.44
CA LYS A 92 -18.17 12.82 -18.32
C LYS A 92 -19.33 11.85 -18.56
N ASP A 93 -20.45 12.32 -19.13
CA ASP A 93 -21.61 11.47 -19.38
C ASP A 93 -21.29 10.33 -20.36
N ALA A 94 -20.57 10.65 -21.44
CA ALA A 94 -20.15 9.67 -22.44
C ALA A 94 -19.12 8.68 -21.85
N TRP A 95 -18.19 9.18 -21.02
CA TRP A 95 -17.27 8.36 -20.29
C TRP A 95 -17.99 7.41 -19.32
N LEU A 96 -18.96 7.90 -18.55
CA LEU A 96 -19.70 7.09 -17.57
C LEU A 96 -20.52 5.98 -18.25
N GLN A 97 -21.15 6.27 -19.40
CA GLN A 97 -21.85 5.25 -20.18
C GLN A 97 -20.90 4.16 -20.68
N ASP A 98 -19.72 4.51 -21.17
CA ASP A 98 -18.75 3.52 -21.60
C ASP A 98 -18.12 2.77 -20.43
N PHE A 99 -17.89 3.45 -19.30
CA PHE A 99 -17.43 2.86 -18.04
C PHE A 99 -18.40 1.77 -17.56
N GLN A 100 -19.72 2.06 -17.51
CA GLN A 100 -20.75 1.08 -17.14
C GLN A 100 -20.84 -0.06 -18.15
N LYS A 101 -20.66 0.19 -19.44
CA LYS A 101 -20.63 -0.86 -20.47
C LYS A 101 -19.42 -1.78 -20.34
N LYS A 102 -18.27 -1.25 -19.93
CA LYS A 102 -17.04 -2.02 -19.71
C LYS A 102 -17.03 -2.74 -18.36
N LEU A 103 -17.70 -2.17 -17.37
CA LEU A 103 -17.85 -2.69 -16.01
C LEU A 103 -19.33 -2.90 -15.68
N PRO A 104 -19.97 -3.97 -16.20
CA PRO A 104 -21.42 -4.17 -16.11
C PRO A 104 -21.94 -4.44 -14.69
N SER A 105 -21.07 -4.83 -13.76
CA SER A 105 -21.39 -4.95 -12.34
C SER A 105 -21.39 -3.62 -11.59
N PHE A 106 -20.98 -2.51 -12.23
CA PHE A 106 -21.03 -1.20 -11.63
C PHE A 106 -22.46 -0.67 -11.61
N ARG A 107 -23.04 -0.56 -10.40
CA ARG A 107 -24.39 -0.04 -10.14
C ARG A 107 -24.41 0.80 -8.87
N ASP A 108 -25.08 1.93 -8.92
CA ASP A 108 -25.28 2.81 -7.76
C ASP A 108 -24.00 3.17 -6.99
N GLY A 109 -22.91 3.44 -7.74
CA GLY A 109 -21.61 3.77 -7.16
C GLY A 109 -20.83 2.57 -6.58
N ARG A 110 -21.30 1.34 -6.81
CA ARG A 110 -20.65 0.10 -6.34
C ARG A 110 -20.26 -0.80 -7.50
N LEU A 111 -19.08 -1.41 -7.37
CA LEU A 111 -18.54 -2.37 -8.32
C LEU A 111 -18.19 -3.65 -7.58
N SER A 112 -18.91 -4.74 -7.89
CA SER A 112 -18.63 -6.06 -7.28
C SER A 112 -18.02 -6.99 -8.31
N PHE A 113 -16.97 -7.71 -7.91
CA PHE A 113 -16.31 -8.69 -8.77
C PHE A 113 -15.61 -9.77 -7.93
N THR A 114 -15.25 -10.87 -8.59
CA THR A 114 -14.55 -12.00 -7.97
C THR A 114 -13.26 -12.30 -8.72
N MET A 115 -12.17 -12.38 -8.00
CA MET A 115 -10.91 -12.93 -8.46
C MET A 115 -10.92 -14.44 -8.19
N THR A 116 -10.64 -15.24 -9.21
CA THR A 116 -10.53 -16.70 -9.11
C THR A 116 -9.16 -17.13 -9.56
N ALA A 117 -8.47 -17.91 -8.75
CA ALA A 117 -7.22 -18.55 -9.12
C ALA A 117 -7.35 -20.07 -9.08
N ASN A 118 -6.78 -20.75 -10.07
CA ASN A 118 -6.72 -22.20 -10.09
C ASN A 118 -5.29 -22.70 -9.83
N ARG A 119 -5.14 -23.97 -9.48
CA ARG A 119 -3.82 -24.60 -9.19
C ARG A 119 -2.82 -24.56 -10.36
N SER A 120 -3.28 -24.30 -11.58
CA SER A 120 -2.38 -24.09 -12.74
C SER A 120 -1.83 -22.67 -12.83
N GLY A 121 -2.01 -21.81 -11.81
CA GLY A 121 -1.54 -20.44 -11.77
C GLY A 121 -2.37 -19.45 -12.62
N ARG A 122 -3.53 -19.88 -13.17
CA ARG A 122 -4.37 -18.99 -13.96
C ARG A 122 -5.27 -18.17 -13.06
N VAL A 123 -5.05 -16.86 -13.05
CA VAL A 123 -5.88 -15.87 -12.34
C VAL A 123 -6.86 -15.22 -13.32
N ARG A 124 -8.10 -15.02 -12.87
CA ARG A 124 -9.16 -14.35 -13.63
C ARG A 124 -9.97 -13.45 -12.69
N CYS A 125 -10.28 -12.25 -13.17
CA CYS A 125 -11.22 -11.34 -12.49
C CYS A 125 -12.53 -11.33 -13.29
N GLN A 126 -13.64 -11.73 -12.65
CA GLN A 126 -14.96 -11.83 -13.28
C GLN A 126 -15.94 -10.89 -12.57
N ASP A 127 -16.78 -10.24 -13.34
CA ASP A 127 -17.76 -9.26 -12.85
C ASP A 127 -19.22 -9.79 -12.84
N GLY A 128 -19.38 -11.12 -12.90
CA GLY A 128 -20.70 -11.77 -13.00
C GLY A 128 -21.29 -11.81 -14.42
N VAL A 129 -20.75 -11.02 -15.36
CA VAL A 129 -21.16 -11.01 -16.78
C VAL A 129 -20.05 -11.56 -17.68
N ARG A 130 -18.81 -11.13 -17.45
CA ARG A 130 -17.64 -11.57 -18.19
C ARG A 130 -16.80 -12.53 -17.37
N LYS A 131 -16.36 -13.64 -18.01
CA LYS A 131 -15.46 -14.61 -17.36
C LYS A 131 -14.08 -14.04 -17.01
N HIS A 132 -13.67 -12.96 -17.65
CA HIS A 132 -12.48 -12.18 -17.36
C HIS A 132 -12.67 -10.77 -17.87
N ASN A 133 -12.51 -9.80 -16.99
CA ASN A 133 -12.62 -8.39 -17.32
C ASN A 133 -11.34 -7.65 -16.91
N PRO A 134 -10.46 -7.26 -17.87
CA PRO A 134 -9.19 -6.62 -17.56
C PRO A 134 -9.34 -5.22 -16.94
N TYR A 135 -10.47 -4.54 -17.18
CA TYR A 135 -10.73 -3.20 -16.64
C TYR A 135 -10.92 -3.19 -15.12
N LEU A 136 -11.20 -4.35 -14.49
CA LEU A 136 -11.32 -4.45 -13.04
C LEU A 136 -10.02 -4.11 -12.32
N GLN A 137 -8.89 -4.58 -12.83
CA GLN A 137 -7.58 -4.24 -12.28
C GLN A 137 -7.18 -2.79 -12.55
N GLU A 138 -7.62 -2.22 -13.68
CA GLU A 138 -7.34 -0.83 -14.03
C GLU A 138 -8.02 0.16 -13.07
N VAL A 139 -9.22 -0.17 -12.58
CA VAL A 139 -9.97 0.67 -11.63
C VAL A 139 -9.74 0.30 -10.16
N PHE A 140 -9.00 -0.76 -9.88
CA PHE A 140 -8.73 -1.15 -8.50
C PHE A 140 -7.81 -0.12 -7.84
N PRO A 141 -8.07 0.27 -6.57
CA PRO A 141 -7.21 1.23 -5.87
C PRO A 141 -5.77 0.75 -5.80
N LYS A 142 -4.83 1.68 -5.92
CA LYS A 142 -3.43 1.36 -5.70
C LYS A 142 -3.22 0.88 -4.28
N ILE A 143 -2.45 -0.20 -4.12
CA ILE A 143 -2.11 -0.74 -2.82
C ILE A 143 -0.72 -0.25 -2.41
N TYR A 144 -0.59 0.16 -1.16
CA TYR A 144 0.69 0.35 -0.47
C TYR A 144 0.78 -0.68 0.66
N TYR A 145 1.71 -1.60 0.54
CA TYR A 145 1.90 -2.65 1.52
C TYR A 145 3.17 -2.42 2.33
N VAL A 146 3.02 -2.48 3.64
CA VAL A 146 4.09 -2.33 4.62
C VAL A 146 4.16 -3.60 5.45
N ASP A 147 5.16 -4.40 5.18
CA ASP A 147 5.44 -5.65 5.91
C ASP A 147 6.08 -5.40 7.28
N THR A 148 6.31 -6.47 8.04
CA THR A 148 7.00 -6.42 9.34
C THR A 148 8.48 -6.07 9.24
N GLU A 149 9.12 -6.30 8.09
CA GLU A 149 10.54 -5.99 7.88
C GLU A 149 10.79 -4.50 7.66
N ARG A 150 9.73 -3.75 7.26
CA ARG A 150 9.79 -2.31 6.99
C ARG A 150 10.83 -1.99 5.92
N ASN A 151 10.73 -2.66 4.78
CA ASN A 151 11.64 -2.41 3.66
C ASN A 151 11.40 -1.01 3.09
N LEU A 152 12.18 -0.07 3.59
CA LEU A 152 12.10 1.35 3.20
C LEU A 152 12.56 1.58 1.77
N GLU A 153 13.53 0.83 1.28
CA GLU A 153 14.15 1.08 -0.03
C GLU A 153 13.15 0.84 -1.16
N ALA A 154 12.39 -0.26 -1.09
CA ALA A 154 11.36 -0.55 -2.08
C ALA A 154 10.23 0.50 -2.06
N LEU A 155 9.73 0.84 -0.87
CA LEU A 155 8.65 1.82 -0.72
C LEU A 155 9.09 3.25 -1.08
N GLN A 156 10.31 3.65 -0.72
CA GLN A 156 10.86 4.94 -1.10
C GLN A 156 11.10 5.04 -2.60
N GLY A 157 11.64 3.99 -3.21
CA GLY A 157 11.80 3.92 -4.65
C GLY A 157 10.48 4.15 -5.36
N ASP A 158 9.44 3.44 -4.95
CA ASP A 158 8.10 3.56 -5.53
C ASP A 158 7.44 4.91 -5.25
N LEU A 159 7.48 5.40 -4.02
CA LEU A 159 6.83 6.65 -3.64
C LEU A 159 7.53 7.87 -4.26
N LEU A 160 8.85 7.91 -4.30
CA LEU A 160 9.61 9.02 -4.87
C LEU A 160 9.62 9.01 -6.41
N LEU A 161 9.56 7.83 -7.01
CA LEU A 161 9.44 7.70 -8.48
C LEU A 161 8.00 7.90 -8.97
N LEU A 162 7.02 7.83 -8.08
CA LEU A 162 5.60 8.09 -8.38
C LEU A 162 5.21 9.55 -8.20
N GLN A 163 6.08 10.39 -7.65
CA GLN A 163 5.84 11.83 -7.74
C GLN A 163 5.66 12.18 -9.21
N GLU A 164 4.60 12.92 -9.49
CA GLU A 164 4.00 13.26 -10.78
C GLU A 164 4.89 14.05 -11.75
N ASP A 165 6.18 13.77 -11.76
CA ASP A 165 7.06 14.28 -12.78
C ASP A 165 6.77 13.52 -14.09
N GLU A 166 5.99 14.15 -14.97
CA GLU A 166 5.71 13.61 -16.32
C GLU A 166 6.97 13.13 -17.04
N ILE A 167 8.10 13.74 -16.77
CA ILE A 167 9.39 13.39 -17.39
C ILE A 167 9.86 12.03 -16.87
N LEU A 168 9.78 11.80 -15.56
CA LEU A 168 10.15 10.51 -14.96
C LEU A 168 9.19 9.40 -15.42
N GLN A 169 7.90 9.66 -15.48
CA GLN A 169 6.91 8.71 -16.01
C GLN A 169 7.20 8.35 -17.47
N ARG A 170 7.54 9.34 -18.30
CA ARG A 170 7.95 9.14 -19.70
C ARG A 170 9.24 8.32 -19.82
N MET A 171 10.19 8.52 -18.92
CA MET A 171 11.42 7.73 -18.86
C MET A 171 11.14 6.27 -18.52
N ARG A 172 10.31 6.01 -17.51
CA ARG A 172 9.91 4.67 -17.10
C ARG A 172 9.14 3.91 -18.17
N SER A 173 8.17 4.57 -18.80
CA SER A 173 7.38 3.96 -19.87
C SER A 173 8.21 3.60 -21.10
N GLY A 174 9.42 4.16 -21.23
CA GLY A 174 10.25 3.98 -22.41
C GLY A 174 9.58 4.48 -23.69
N CYS A 175 8.70 5.49 -23.58
CA CYS A 175 7.89 5.97 -24.70
C CYS A 175 8.71 6.65 -25.81
N CYS A 176 8.11 6.76 -26.98
CA CYS A 176 8.63 7.55 -28.08
C CYS A 176 8.48 9.05 -27.77
N MET A 177 9.49 9.86 -28.09
CA MET A 177 9.47 11.32 -27.90
C MET A 177 8.29 12.00 -28.61
N PHE A 178 7.92 11.52 -29.79
CA PHE A 178 6.84 12.09 -30.60
C PHE A 178 5.45 11.51 -30.32
N ASN A 179 5.38 10.35 -29.63
CA ASN A 179 4.12 9.69 -29.36
C ASN A 179 4.23 8.87 -28.06
N GLN A 180 3.71 9.43 -26.97
CA GLN A 180 3.79 8.83 -25.63
C GLN A 180 3.06 7.47 -25.52
N ALA A 181 2.07 7.22 -26.40
CA ALA A 181 1.35 5.93 -26.42
C ALA A 181 2.15 4.78 -27.06
N LYS A 182 3.28 5.08 -27.70
CA LYS A 182 4.13 4.10 -28.37
C LYS A 182 5.44 3.90 -27.62
N LYS A 183 5.87 2.65 -27.46
CA LYS A 183 7.22 2.34 -26.99
C LYS A 183 8.26 2.85 -28.02
N CYS A 184 9.41 3.27 -27.53
CA CYS A 184 10.54 3.67 -28.35
C CYS A 184 11.09 2.46 -29.11
N ASN A 185 11.22 2.58 -30.41
CA ASN A 185 11.82 1.56 -31.28
C ASN A 185 13.27 1.89 -31.67
N TYR A 186 13.90 2.82 -30.99
CA TYR A 186 15.28 3.24 -31.20
C TYR A 186 15.57 3.71 -32.66
N CYS A 187 14.58 4.32 -33.31
CA CYS A 187 14.77 4.89 -34.65
C CYS A 187 15.63 6.16 -34.67
N PHE A 188 15.86 6.76 -33.49
CA PHE A 188 16.66 7.96 -33.26
C PHE A 188 16.26 9.20 -34.10
N SER A 189 15.06 9.22 -34.68
CA SER A 189 14.56 10.38 -35.42
C SER A 189 14.43 11.65 -34.58
N CYS A 190 14.35 11.50 -33.24
CA CYS A 190 14.28 12.61 -32.28
C CYS A 190 15.64 13.34 -32.11
N ILE A 191 16.75 12.67 -32.40
CA ILE A 191 18.10 13.21 -32.12
C ILE A 191 18.36 14.52 -32.87
N GLY A 192 17.93 14.62 -34.12
CA GLY A 192 18.10 15.85 -34.90
C GLY A 192 17.37 17.08 -34.33
N LEU A 193 16.38 16.89 -33.45
CA LEU A 193 15.75 17.99 -32.72
C LEU A 193 16.50 18.27 -31.41
N ILE A 194 16.92 17.21 -30.71
CA ILE A 194 17.64 17.30 -29.45
C ILE A 194 18.99 18.01 -29.63
N GLU A 195 19.74 17.69 -30.69
CA GLU A 195 21.06 18.29 -30.96
C GLU A 195 21.01 19.78 -31.37
N LYS A 196 19.82 20.33 -31.69
CA LYS A 196 19.64 21.76 -31.94
C LYS A 196 19.47 22.58 -30.65
N LYS A 197 19.23 21.95 -29.52
CA LYS A 197 19.07 22.61 -28.23
C LYS A 197 20.42 22.80 -27.54
N ALA A 198 20.55 23.90 -26.80
CA ALA A 198 21.69 24.07 -25.91
C ALA A 198 21.61 23.05 -24.73
N PRO A 199 22.73 22.62 -24.16
CA PRO A 199 22.73 21.65 -23.07
C PRO A 199 21.83 22.01 -21.87
N GLY A 200 21.70 23.32 -21.58
CA GLY A 200 20.82 23.80 -20.49
C GLY A 200 19.34 23.85 -20.85
N GLU A 201 18.96 23.60 -22.09
CA GLU A 201 17.57 23.57 -22.57
C GLU A 201 17.03 22.13 -22.71
N LEU A 202 17.91 21.14 -22.52
CA LEU A 202 17.54 19.73 -22.57
C LEU A 202 16.87 19.31 -21.23
N ASP A 203 15.70 18.73 -21.35
CA ASP A 203 15.12 18.04 -20.21
C ASP A 203 15.81 16.69 -19.95
N VAL A 204 15.49 16.05 -18.81
CA VAL A 204 16.11 14.78 -18.42
C VAL A 204 15.76 13.65 -19.40
N PHE A 205 14.55 13.64 -19.96
CA PHE A 205 14.11 12.65 -20.94
C PHE A 205 14.87 12.79 -22.26
N GLU A 206 15.06 14.02 -22.75
CA GLU A 206 15.83 14.33 -23.96
C GLU A 206 17.30 13.95 -23.78
N THR A 207 17.87 14.28 -22.62
CA THR A 207 19.25 13.89 -22.25
C THR A 207 19.39 12.37 -22.25
N ALA A 208 18.40 11.67 -21.71
CA ALA A 208 18.38 10.22 -21.70
C ALA A 208 18.31 9.62 -23.12
N LYS A 209 17.51 10.23 -24.04
CA LYS A 209 17.47 9.81 -25.46
C LYS A 209 18.80 10.06 -26.17
N LEU A 210 19.46 11.16 -25.86
CA LEU A 210 20.80 11.45 -26.42
C LEU A 210 21.82 10.41 -25.89
N LEU A 211 21.76 10.04 -24.62
CA LEU A 211 22.60 8.98 -24.07
C LEU A 211 22.35 7.64 -24.78
N ASP A 212 21.09 7.24 -24.96
CA ASP A 212 20.71 6.02 -25.68
C ASP A 212 21.33 6.01 -27.11
N TYR A 213 21.28 7.15 -27.80
CA TYR A 213 21.88 7.29 -29.11
C TYR A 213 23.42 7.19 -29.08
N LYS A 214 24.06 7.83 -28.12
CA LYS A 214 25.53 7.72 -27.96
C LYS A 214 25.99 6.31 -27.63
N LEU A 215 25.23 5.60 -26.77
CA LEU A 215 25.49 4.18 -26.48
C LEU A 215 25.31 3.29 -27.71
N TYR A 216 24.28 3.56 -28.53
CA TYR A 216 24.09 2.86 -29.80
C TYR A 216 25.26 3.10 -30.77
N GLN A 217 25.82 4.32 -30.81
CA GLN A 217 26.97 4.66 -31.64
C GLN A 217 28.29 3.96 -31.21
N LEU A 218 28.38 3.42 -29.99
CA LEU A 218 29.55 2.64 -29.55
C LEU A 218 29.78 1.37 -30.39
N ASN A 219 28.82 1.00 -31.20
CA ASN A 219 28.88 -0.01 -32.24
C ASN A 219 29.53 -1.32 -31.81
N LEU A 220 28.78 -2.14 -31.05
CA LEU A 220 29.21 -3.47 -30.63
C LEU A 220 29.30 -4.48 -31.79
N ASP A 221 28.95 -4.06 -33.03
CA ASP A 221 28.92 -4.94 -34.21
C ASP A 221 30.28 -5.50 -34.55
N ASP A 222 31.35 -4.71 -34.40
CA ASP A 222 32.71 -5.17 -34.61
C ASP A 222 33.15 -6.23 -33.61
N PHE A 223 32.73 -6.06 -32.38
CA PHE A 223 32.94 -7.08 -31.33
C PHE A 223 32.10 -8.32 -31.63
N ALA A 224 30.82 -8.13 -31.95
CA ALA A 224 29.90 -9.21 -32.34
C ALA A 224 30.43 -10.02 -33.52
N ARG A 225 30.96 -9.35 -34.55
CA ARG A 225 31.58 -10.02 -35.72
C ARG A 225 32.76 -10.91 -35.29
N ARG A 226 33.66 -10.43 -34.46
CA ARG A 226 34.79 -11.20 -33.96
C ARG A 226 34.36 -12.40 -33.12
N VAL A 227 33.37 -12.22 -32.23
CA VAL A 227 32.83 -13.30 -31.41
C VAL A 227 32.13 -14.34 -32.31
N ASN A 228 31.30 -13.91 -33.24
CA ASN A 228 30.58 -14.80 -34.16
C ASN A 228 31.55 -15.58 -35.08
N GLN A 229 32.65 -14.97 -35.50
CA GLN A 229 33.67 -15.64 -36.26
C GLN A 229 34.34 -16.76 -35.47
N SER A 230 34.68 -16.50 -34.20
CA SER A 230 35.25 -17.49 -33.29
C SER A 230 34.22 -18.57 -32.92
N PHE A 231 32.97 -18.16 -32.66
CA PHE A 231 31.88 -19.08 -32.32
C PHE A 231 31.60 -20.08 -33.41
N ARG A 232 31.59 -19.66 -34.70
CA ARG A 232 31.43 -20.53 -35.86
C ARG A 232 32.60 -21.49 -36.02
N LYS A 233 33.86 -21.04 -35.77
CA LYS A 233 35.02 -21.91 -35.78
C LYS A 233 34.95 -23.04 -34.76
N ASN A 234 34.27 -22.76 -33.62
CA ASN A 234 34.09 -23.69 -32.53
C ASN A 234 32.78 -24.51 -32.64
N GLY A 235 32.12 -24.50 -33.83
CA GLY A 235 30.95 -25.32 -34.09
C GLY A 235 29.60 -24.67 -33.80
N GLY A 236 29.57 -23.41 -33.37
CA GLY A 236 28.32 -22.66 -33.17
C GLY A 236 27.60 -22.35 -34.45
N ARG A 237 26.27 -22.50 -34.48
CA ARG A 237 25.42 -22.28 -35.67
C ARG A 237 24.62 -20.96 -35.60
N ASP A 238 24.39 -20.45 -34.40
CA ASP A 238 23.58 -19.28 -34.18
C ASP A 238 24.37 -17.98 -34.35
N GLN A 239 23.66 -16.87 -34.48
CA GLN A 239 24.26 -15.54 -34.50
C GLN A 239 24.13 -14.86 -33.15
N ILE A 240 25.24 -14.46 -32.57
CA ILE A 240 25.28 -13.72 -31.31
C ILE A 240 25.15 -12.24 -31.62
N LEU A 241 24.20 -11.60 -30.96
CA LEU A 241 23.95 -10.15 -31.05
C LEU A 241 24.19 -9.54 -29.67
N TYR A 242 24.77 -8.37 -29.62
CA TYR A 242 24.94 -7.60 -28.40
C TYR A 242 24.04 -6.36 -28.46
N SER A 243 23.23 -6.17 -27.44
CA SER A 243 22.45 -4.95 -27.26
C SER A 243 22.83 -4.31 -25.92
N MET A 244 22.94 -3.00 -25.88
CA MET A 244 23.14 -2.25 -24.67
C MET A 244 21.79 -1.62 -24.29
N ASN A 245 21.19 -2.07 -23.20
CA ASN A 245 19.96 -1.52 -22.67
C ASN A 245 20.28 -0.70 -21.43
N ARG A 246 19.56 0.41 -21.28
CA ARG A 246 19.61 1.23 -20.08
C ARG A 246 18.43 0.85 -19.19
N ASP A 247 18.74 0.49 -17.96
CA ASP A 247 17.72 0.34 -16.92
C ASP A 247 17.56 1.68 -16.19
N VAL A 248 16.43 2.33 -16.39
CA VAL A 248 16.13 3.63 -15.78
C VAL A 248 16.01 3.51 -14.28
N GLU A 249 15.51 2.38 -13.77
CA GLU A 249 15.33 2.15 -12.34
C GLU A 249 16.67 2.00 -11.62
N GLN A 250 17.64 1.36 -12.25
CA GLN A 250 19.01 1.25 -11.71
C GLN A 250 19.81 2.56 -11.80
N MET A 251 19.46 3.44 -12.74
CA MET A 251 20.15 4.74 -12.90
C MET A 251 19.62 5.81 -11.95
N LEU A 252 18.37 5.72 -11.53
CA LEU A 252 17.74 6.68 -10.62
C LEU A 252 17.72 6.13 -9.21
N HIS A 253 18.79 6.39 -8.46
CA HIS A 253 18.88 5.99 -7.07
C HIS A 253 18.66 7.19 -6.15
N VAL A 254 17.59 7.15 -5.35
CA VAL A 254 17.32 8.19 -4.35
C VAL A 254 17.92 7.77 -3.02
N THR A 255 18.87 8.56 -2.54
CA THR A 255 19.48 8.36 -1.23
C THR A 255 18.80 9.24 -0.20
N THR A 256 18.22 8.63 0.83
CA THR A 256 17.61 9.36 1.93
C THR A 256 18.55 9.41 3.13
N GLU A 257 18.80 10.62 3.62
CA GLU A 257 19.63 10.87 4.79
C GLU A 257 18.81 11.60 5.87
N PHE A 258 19.11 11.33 7.12
CA PHE A 258 18.61 12.11 8.24
C PHE A 258 19.74 12.88 8.91
N ARG A 259 19.45 14.08 9.39
CA ARG A 259 20.39 14.94 10.09
C ARG A 259 19.90 15.21 11.51
N ASN A 260 20.73 14.90 12.50
CA ASN A 260 20.46 15.33 13.86
C ASN A 260 20.87 16.82 14.01
N PRO A 261 19.93 17.71 14.36
CA PRO A 261 20.24 19.15 14.50
C PRO A 261 21.38 19.44 15.48
N ALA A 262 21.50 18.65 16.55
CA ALA A 262 22.53 18.84 17.58
C ALA A 262 23.95 18.43 17.12
N GLN A 263 24.05 17.50 16.17
CA GLN A 263 25.34 16.97 15.71
C GLN A 263 25.77 17.47 14.33
N ASN A 264 24.84 18.10 13.60
CA ASN A 264 24.98 18.58 12.21
C ASN A 264 25.63 17.56 11.25
N LEU A 265 25.48 16.25 11.55
CA LEU A 265 26.02 15.15 10.77
C LEU A 265 24.87 14.45 10.05
N ALA A 266 24.95 14.38 8.72
CA ALA A 266 24.04 13.59 7.90
C ALA A 266 24.43 12.10 7.97
N ARG A 267 23.42 11.23 8.09
CA ARG A 267 23.57 9.78 8.11
C ARG A 267 22.52 9.12 7.22
N PRO A 268 22.86 8.02 6.53
CA PRO A 268 21.87 7.28 5.76
C PRO A 268 20.69 6.82 6.63
N ILE A 269 19.49 6.82 6.06
CA ILE A 269 18.26 6.41 6.76
C ILE A 269 18.36 4.99 7.36
N SER A 270 19.15 4.11 6.77
CA SER A 270 19.45 2.77 7.30
C SER A 270 20.11 2.77 8.69
N ARG A 271 20.72 3.88 9.08
CA ARG A 271 21.30 4.08 10.43
C ARG A 271 20.30 4.63 11.45
N MET A 272 19.10 5.01 11.03
CA MET A 272 18.04 5.43 11.94
C MET A 272 17.51 4.24 12.73
N GLY A 273 17.16 4.45 14.00
CA GLY A 273 16.57 3.40 14.84
C GLY A 273 15.25 2.88 14.24
N LYS A 274 15.00 1.57 14.34
CA LYS A 274 13.86 0.90 13.70
C LYS A 274 12.50 1.58 13.98
N GLY A 275 12.24 2.00 15.22
CA GLY A 275 10.99 2.69 15.57
C GLY A 275 10.84 4.03 14.85
N MET A 276 11.91 4.84 14.77
CA MET A 276 11.85 6.10 14.04
C MET A 276 11.73 5.90 12.53
N ARG A 277 12.26 4.81 11.99
CA ARG A 277 12.03 4.44 10.59
C ARG A 277 10.56 4.13 10.31
N CYS A 278 9.86 3.46 11.24
CA CYS A 278 8.41 3.25 11.12
C CYS A 278 7.65 4.58 11.08
N ILE A 279 7.96 5.51 11.98
CA ILE A 279 7.32 6.83 11.99
C ILE A 279 7.62 7.61 10.69
N TYR A 280 8.87 7.58 10.23
CA TYR A 280 9.25 8.17 8.95
C TYR A 280 8.44 7.58 7.78
N LEU A 281 8.31 6.25 7.73
CA LEU A 281 7.55 5.55 6.70
C LEU A 281 6.08 6.01 6.67
N PHE A 282 5.43 6.07 7.85
CA PHE A 282 4.03 6.51 7.93
C PHE A 282 3.90 7.99 7.55
N SER A 283 4.87 8.83 7.95
CA SER A 283 4.89 10.24 7.53
C SER A 283 5.11 10.41 6.02
N LEU A 284 5.90 9.53 5.41
CA LEU A 284 6.08 9.50 3.96
C LEU A 284 4.78 9.13 3.24
N LEU A 285 4.06 8.10 3.73
CA LEU A 285 2.76 7.72 3.20
C LEU A 285 1.73 8.84 3.37
N GLU A 286 1.73 9.53 4.52
CA GLU A 286 0.85 10.68 4.78
C GLU A 286 1.13 11.80 3.77
N ALA A 287 2.39 12.23 3.64
CA ALA A 287 2.78 13.28 2.71
C ALA A 287 2.43 12.95 1.25
N TYR A 288 2.63 11.70 0.85
CA TYR A 288 2.32 11.27 -0.52
C TYR A 288 0.82 11.23 -0.80
N THR A 289 0.02 10.77 0.16
CA THR A 289 -1.43 10.63 -0.01
C THR A 289 -2.21 11.93 0.27
N GLU A 290 -1.56 12.98 0.77
CA GLU A 290 -2.16 14.31 0.93
C GLU A 290 -2.38 15.05 -0.39
N ILE A 291 -1.74 14.63 -1.48
CA ILE A 291 -1.92 15.24 -2.80
C ILE A 291 -3.39 15.11 -3.23
N GLU A 292 -4.08 16.23 -3.43
CA GLU A 292 -5.53 16.26 -3.66
C GLU A 292 -5.96 15.60 -4.99
N GLU A 293 -5.08 15.55 -5.97
CA GLU A 293 -5.35 15.02 -7.31
C GLU A 293 -5.24 13.49 -7.40
N ASN A 294 -4.73 12.83 -6.35
CA ASN A 294 -4.57 11.37 -6.33
C ASN A 294 -5.86 10.66 -5.93
N LEU A 295 -6.15 9.57 -6.63
CA LEU A 295 -7.19 8.62 -6.22
C LEU A 295 -6.89 8.06 -4.83
N PRO A 296 -7.92 7.82 -3.99
CA PRO A 296 -7.75 7.13 -2.72
C PRO A 296 -7.08 5.76 -2.92
N SER A 297 -6.12 5.47 -2.07
CA SER A 297 -5.33 4.22 -2.10
C SER A 297 -5.76 3.30 -0.97
N ILE A 298 -5.40 2.02 -1.06
CA ILE A 298 -5.50 1.06 0.03
C ILE A 298 -4.11 0.92 0.65
N ILE A 299 -4.01 1.19 1.95
CA ILE A 299 -2.76 1.08 2.71
C ILE A 299 -2.89 -0.14 3.62
N LEU A 300 -2.07 -1.15 3.34
CA LEU A 300 -2.02 -2.39 4.11
C LEU A 300 -0.76 -2.39 4.98
N ILE A 301 -0.93 -2.60 6.29
CA ILE A 301 0.20 -2.57 7.22
C ILE A 301 0.16 -3.78 8.15
N GLU A 302 1.25 -4.50 8.24
CA GLU A 302 1.42 -5.54 9.25
C GLU A 302 2.02 -4.96 10.53
N ASP A 303 1.34 -5.21 11.63
CA ASP A 303 1.76 -4.92 13.01
C ASP A 303 2.52 -3.58 13.15
N PRO A 304 1.86 -2.44 12.92
CA PRO A 304 2.48 -1.11 12.93
C PRO A 304 3.19 -0.76 14.24
N GLU A 305 2.88 -1.46 15.33
CA GLU A 305 3.52 -1.31 16.63
C GLU A 305 4.91 -1.93 16.76
N ILE A 306 5.32 -2.81 15.83
CA ILE A 306 6.62 -3.47 15.90
C ILE A 306 7.74 -2.44 15.97
N PHE A 307 8.65 -2.61 16.92
CA PHE A 307 9.77 -1.71 17.24
C PHE A 307 9.37 -0.35 17.85
N LEU A 308 8.09 -0.08 18.13
CA LEU A 308 7.64 1.17 18.72
C LEU A 308 7.50 1.07 20.24
N HIS A 309 8.09 2.04 20.93
CA HIS A 309 7.80 2.26 22.34
C HIS A 309 6.32 2.70 22.51
N PRO A 310 5.60 2.39 23.60
CA PRO A 310 4.19 2.72 23.78
C PRO A 310 3.78 4.15 23.42
N ARG A 311 4.60 5.16 23.74
CA ARG A 311 4.35 6.55 23.32
C ARG A 311 4.32 6.72 21.80
N LEU A 312 5.21 6.04 21.09
CA LEU A 312 5.25 6.09 19.62
C LEU A 312 4.14 5.25 18.99
N GLN A 313 3.63 4.23 19.68
CA GLN A 313 2.44 3.50 19.23
C GLN A 313 1.21 4.40 19.19
N ASN A 314 1.01 5.26 20.19
CA ASN A 314 -0.07 6.24 20.17
C ASN A 314 0.07 7.22 18.99
N VAL A 315 1.28 7.76 18.77
CA VAL A 315 1.56 8.62 17.61
C VAL A 315 1.29 7.90 16.29
N SER A 316 1.71 6.64 16.19
CA SER A 316 1.43 5.79 15.03
C SER A 316 -0.07 5.62 14.79
N GLY A 317 -0.84 5.35 15.86
CA GLY A 317 -2.30 5.26 15.78
C GLY A 317 -2.95 6.55 15.27
N GLU A 318 -2.48 7.70 15.70
CA GLU A 318 -2.94 9.01 15.21
C GLU A 318 -2.62 9.22 13.72
N ILE A 319 -1.41 8.84 13.27
CA ILE A 319 -1.03 8.94 11.85
C ILE A 319 -1.92 8.00 11.01
N LEU A 320 -2.11 6.75 11.43
CA LEU A 320 -2.97 5.79 10.74
C LEU A 320 -4.42 6.28 10.66
N TYR A 321 -4.92 6.89 11.73
CA TYR A 321 -6.24 7.49 11.72
C TYR A 321 -6.34 8.68 10.72
N ARG A 322 -5.33 9.56 10.66
CA ARG A 322 -5.30 10.65 9.66
C ARG A 322 -5.24 10.10 8.24
N LEU A 323 -4.39 9.09 7.98
CA LEU A 323 -4.32 8.40 6.69
C LEU A 323 -5.69 7.83 6.28
N SER A 324 -6.46 7.29 7.24
CA SER A 324 -7.77 6.70 6.96
C SER A 324 -8.85 7.71 6.55
N ARG A 325 -8.62 9.01 6.71
CA ARG A 325 -9.57 10.03 6.28
C ARG A 325 -9.67 10.15 4.75
N LYS A 326 -8.58 9.92 4.06
CA LYS A 326 -8.50 10.06 2.59
C LYS A 326 -8.34 8.72 1.87
N ASN A 327 -7.70 7.77 2.55
CA ASN A 327 -7.39 6.44 2.03
C ASN A 327 -8.18 5.38 2.80
N GLN A 328 -8.13 4.14 2.34
CA GLN A 328 -8.55 3.01 3.15
C GLN A 328 -7.33 2.37 3.80
N VAL A 329 -7.31 2.30 5.13
CA VAL A 329 -6.21 1.71 5.90
C VAL A 329 -6.66 0.39 6.50
N ILE A 330 -5.96 -0.70 6.16
CA ILE A 330 -6.21 -2.04 6.71
C ILE A 330 -4.92 -2.50 7.40
N PHE A 331 -4.98 -2.79 8.68
CA PHE A 331 -3.79 -3.23 9.40
C PHE A 331 -4.07 -4.33 10.43
N THR A 332 -3.04 -5.14 10.68
CA THR A 332 -3.03 -6.10 11.78
C THR A 332 -2.44 -5.46 13.01
N THR A 333 -2.87 -5.86 14.21
CA THR A 333 -2.24 -5.38 15.43
C THR A 333 -2.46 -6.30 16.62
N HIS A 334 -1.49 -6.30 17.51
CA HIS A 334 -1.54 -6.87 18.86
C HIS A 334 -1.51 -5.79 19.95
N SER A 335 -1.48 -4.50 19.57
CA SER A 335 -1.37 -3.41 20.53
C SER A 335 -2.70 -2.71 20.79
N PRO A 336 -3.17 -2.69 22.04
CA PRO A 336 -4.36 -1.94 22.41
C PRO A 336 -4.17 -0.41 22.26
N ASN A 337 -2.93 0.08 22.33
CA ASN A 337 -2.64 1.50 22.17
C ASN A 337 -3.03 2.04 20.79
N LEU A 338 -2.97 1.20 19.76
CA LEU A 338 -3.40 1.58 18.42
C LEU A 338 -4.92 1.63 18.27
N LEU A 339 -5.64 0.80 19.04
CA LEU A 339 -7.10 0.70 18.95
C LEU A 339 -7.82 1.94 19.47
N SER A 340 -7.19 2.73 20.35
CA SER A 340 -7.80 3.88 21.02
C SER A 340 -8.29 4.98 20.05
N ASN A 341 -7.73 5.05 18.86
CA ASN A 341 -8.08 6.05 17.84
C ASN A 341 -9.22 5.61 16.91
N PHE A 342 -9.70 4.36 17.03
CA PHE A 342 -10.65 3.76 16.11
C PHE A 342 -11.92 3.31 16.85
N ASN A 343 -13.02 3.24 16.14
CA ASN A 343 -14.28 2.80 16.71
C ASN A 343 -14.45 1.26 16.60
N SER A 344 -15.33 0.70 17.41
CA SER A 344 -15.56 -0.76 17.46
C SER A 344 -16.04 -1.37 16.13
N ARG A 345 -16.66 -0.56 15.24
CA ARG A 345 -17.10 -1.03 13.93
C ARG A 345 -15.96 -1.24 12.96
N GLN A 346 -14.80 -0.64 13.22
CA GLN A 346 -13.60 -0.76 12.41
C GLN A 346 -12.73 -1.95 12.85
N ILE A 347 -12.98 -2.49 14.04
CA ILE A 347 -12.19 -3.58 14.62
C ILE A 347 -12.88 -4.91 14.33
N ARG A 348 -12.11 -5.89 13.87
CA ARG A 348 -12.55 -7.26 13.63
C ARG A 348 -11.58 -8.24 14.28
N GLN A 349 -12.11 -9.16 15.07
CA GLN A 349 -11.32 -10.21 15.69
C GLN A 349 -11.27 -11.43 14.78
N ILE A 350 -10.06 -11.90 14.49
CA ILE A 350 -9.84 -13.15 13.77
C ILE A 350 -9.51 -14.24 14.78
N VAL A 351 -10.23 -15.34 14.69
CA VAL A 351 -10.13 -16.49 15.58
C VAL A 351 -9.94 -17.77 14.77
N ILE A 352 -9.41 -18.81 15.41
CA ILE A 352 -9.34 -20.15 14.83
C ILE A 352 -10.55 -20.93 15.30
N ARG A 353 -11.25 -21.58 14.38
CA ARG A 353 -12.33 -22.54 14.68
C ARG A 353 -11.74 -23.87 15.17
N GLU A 354 -12.61 -24.75 15.70
CA GLU A 354 -12.22 -26.10 16.15
C GLU A 354 -11.65 -26.96 15.02
N ASP A 355 -12.04 -26.69 13.77
CA ASP A 355 -11.54 -27.37 12.56
C ASP A 355 -10.17 -26.80 12.08
N GLY A 356 -9.59 -25.85 12.80
CA GLY A 356 -8.32 -25.21 12.43
C GLY A 356 -8.45 -24.08 11.40
N SER A 357 -9.65 -23.82 10.87
CA SER A 357 -9.86 -22.73 9.91
C SER A 357 -9.98 -21.37 10.60
N SER A 358 -9.59 -20.33 9.88
CA SER A 358 -9.73 -18.94 10.35
C SER A 358 -11.15 -18.43 10.13
N ASP A 359 -11.69 -17.75 11.13
CA ASP A 359 -12.99 -17.08 11.09
C ASP A 359 -12.93 -15.67 11.67
N ILE A 360 -13.96 -14.87 11.38
CA ILE A 360 -14.05 -13.48 11.83
C ILE A 360 -15.24 -13.29 12.78
N ARG A 361 -15.02 -12.57 13.87
CA ARG A 361 -16.07 -12.10 14.77
C ARG A 361 -16.31 -10.60 14.52
N GLU A 362 -17.52 -10.27 14.06
CA GLU A 362 -17.91 -8.89 13.73
C GLU A 362 -18.33 -8.07 14.98
N LYS A 363 -18.86 -8.73 15.99
CA LYS A 363 -19.32 -8.11 17.23
C LYS A 363 -18.51 -8.66 18.39
N THR A 364 -17.36 -8.06 18.64
CA THR A 364 -16.53 -8.46 19.78
C THR A 364 -16.59 -7.36 20.82
N ASP A 365 -16.82 -7.74 22.07
CA ASP A 365 -16.64 -6.84 23.21
C ASP A 365 -15.15 -6.48 23.30
N ILE A 366 -14.86 -5.22 23.53
CA ILE A 366 -13.47 -4.75 23.70
C ILE A 366 -12.77 -5.56 24.80
N SER A 367 -13.48 -5.93 25.86
CA SER A 367 -12.93 -6.79 26.93
C SER A 367 -12.46 -8.13 26.40
N ALA A 368 -13.26 -8.78 25.54
CA ALA A 368 -12.89 -10.07 24.96
C ALA A 368 -11.69 -9.97 23.99
N ILE A 369 -11.57 -8.85 23.27
CA ILE A 369 -10.38 -8.57 22.43
C ILE A 369 -9.13 -8.44 23.30
N LEU A 370 -9.24 -7.74 24.42
CA LEU A 370 -8.14 -7.50 25.33
C LEU A 370 -7.67 -8.78 26.04
N ASP A 371 -8.63 -9.58 26.49
CA ASP A 371 -8.35 -10.89 27.09
C ASP A 371 -7.63 -11.81 26.10
N ASP A 372 -8.06 -11.80 24.82
CA ASP A 372 -7.46 -12.60 23.76
C ASP A 372 -6.04 -12.13 23.39
N LEU A 373 -5.78 -10.82 23.50
CA LEU A 373 -4.46 -10.21 23.34
C LEU A 373 -3.58 -10.34 24.60
N GLY A 374 -4.11 -10.92 25.70
CA GLY A 374 -3.41 -11.11 26.97
C GLY A 374 -3.27 -9.83 27.81
N TYR A 375 -4.11 -8.82 27.55
CA TYR A 375 -4.13 -7.57 28.31
C TYR A 375 -5.23 -7.57 29.35
N THR A 376 -4.90 -7.15 30.56
CA THR A 376 -5.87 -6.86 31.60
C THR A 376 -6.34 -5.40 31.55
N ALA A 377 -7.47 -5.08 32.16
CA ALA A 377 -7.93 -3.69 32.25
C ALA A 377 -6.88 -2.76 32.92
N GLY A 378 -6.03 -3.28 33.80
CA GLY A 378 -4.93 -2.56 34.42
C GLY A 378 -3.81 -2.19 33.42
N ASP A 379 -3.52 -3.08 32.47
CA ASP A 379 -2.47 -2.84 31.47
C ASP A 379 -2.85 -1.72 30.47
N LEU A 380 -4.16 -1.57 30.22
CA LEU A 380 -4.67 -0.54 29.31
C LEU A 380 -4.64 0.87 29.92
N MET A 381 -4.85 0.94 31.20
CA MET A 381 -4.99 2.24 31.83
C MET A 381 -3.66 3.01 31.93
N ASN A 382 -2.51 2.33 31.81
CA ASN A 382 -1.19 2.94 32.08
C ASN A 382 -1.18 3.76 33.39
N VAL A 383 -2.08 3.40 34.31
CA VAL A 383 -2.31 4.11 35.55
C VAL A 383 -1.96 3.23 36.74
N ASN A 384 -1.37 3.82 37.74
CA ASN A 384 -1.02 3.11 38.97
C ASN A 384 -2.22 3.05 39.93
N PHE A 385 -3.18 3.98 39.78
CA PHE A 385 -4.34 4.11 40.63
C PHE A 385 -5.59 4.45 39.81
N VAL A 386 -6.70 3.82 40.18
CA VAL A 386 -8.04 4.12 39.64
C VAL A 386 -8.94 4.54 40.79
N PHE A 387 -9.50 5.72 40.73
CA PHE A 387 -10.52 6.17 41.66
C PHE A 387 -11.90 5.94 41.07
N ILE A 388 -12.69 5.08 41.69
CA ILE A 388 -14.08 4.85 41.33
C ILE A 388 -14.93 5.82 42.18
N VAL A 389 -15.65 6.72 41.52
CA VAL A 389 -16.45 7.77 42.18
C VAL A 389 -17.94 7.59 41.87
N GLU A 390 -18.83 7.97 42.79
CA GLU A 390 -20.27 7.76 42.65
C GLU A 390 -20.94 8.73 41.67
N GLY A 391 -20.38 9.92 41.48
CA GLY A 391 -21.07 10.95 40.72
C GLY A 391 -20.19 11.92 39.93
N LYS A 392 -20.83 12.64 39.01
CA LYS A 392 -20.17 13.64 38.14
C LYS A 392 -19.47 14.75 38.93
N GLN A 393 -19.98 15.09 40.12
CA GLN A 393 -19.38 16.12 40.97
C GLN A 393 -18.05 15.67 41.54
N ASP A 394 -17.94 14.40 41.93
CA ASP A 394 -16.71 13.83 42.46
C ASP A 394 -15.66 13.74 41.36
N LYS A 395 -16.06 13.34 40.15
CA LYS A 395 -15.18 13.31 38.98
C LYS A 395 -14.59 14.71 38.67
N SER A 396 -15.31 15.79 38.90
CA SER A 396 -14.83 17.15 38.66
C SER A 396 -14.00 17.72 39.82
N ARG A 397 -14.28 17.29 41.06
CA ARG A 397 -13.61 17.83 42.29
C ARG A 397 -12.33 17.08 42.64
N LEU A 398 -12.30 15.76 42.40
CA LEU A 398 -11.16 14.92 42.78
C LEU A 398 -9.86 15.35 42.06
N PRO A 399 -9.85 15.71 40.77
CA PRO A 399 -8.64 16.26 40.12
C PRO A 399 -8.09 17.49 40.83
N LEU A 400 -8.95 18.41 41.24
CA LEU A 400 -8.54 19.65 41.96
C LEU A 400 -7.89 19.33 43.32
N LEU A 401 -8.41 18.34 44.03
CA LEU A 401 -7.81 17.87 45.28
C LEU A 401 -6.47 17.17 45.04
N LEU A 402 -6.39 16.30 44.03
CA LEU A 402 -5.15 15.64 43.65
C LEU A 402 -4.08 16.68 43.23
N GLN A 403 -4.44 17.68 42.45
CA GLN A 403 -3.52 18.74 42.07
C GLN A 403 -2.97 19.53 43.25
N LYS A 404 -3.82 19.75 44.26
CA LYS A 404 -3.44 20.52 45.45
C LYS A 404 -2.51 19.73 46.40
N TYR A 405 -2.72 18.41 46.53
CA TYR A 405 -2.04 17.60 47.55
C TYR A 405 -1.04 16.61 47.00
N TYR A 406 -1.12 16.26 45.69
CA TYR A 406 -0.31 15.24 45.02
C TYR A 406 0.09 15.73 43.61
N SER A 407 0.85 16.83 43.57
CA SER A 407 1.26 17.45 42.30
C SER A 407 2.09 16.54 41.43
N GLU A 408 2.76 15.52 41.97
CA GLU A 408 3.54 14.51 41.29
C GLU A 408 2.73 13.55 40.38
N VAL A 409 1.39 13.53 40.55
CA VAL A 409 0.51 12.74 39.65
C VAL A 409 0.10 13.51 38.39
N TYR A 410 0.65 14.72 38.20
CA TYR A 410 0.46 15.55 37.02
C TYR A 410 1.73 15.56 36.14
N ASP A 411 1.56 15.56 34.82
CA ASP A 411 2.64 15.78 33.89
C ASP A 411 3.02 17.28 33.76
N ALA A 412 4.03 17.58 32.94
CA ALA A 412 4.50 18.94 32.70
C ALA A 412 3.43 19.83 32.02
N GLU A 413 2.44 19.23 31.36
CA GLU A 413 1.30 19.88 30.71
C GLU A 413 0.08 20.02 31.63
N GLY A 414 0.18 19.64 32.91
CA GLY A 414 -0.89 19.75 33.91
C GLY A 414 -2.02 18.71 33.73
N ARG A 415 -1.76 17.57 33.11
CA ARG A 415 -2.71 16.48 32.98
C ARG A 415 -2.42 15.38 34.00
N LEU A 416 -3.47 14.70 34.48
CA LEU A 416 -3.30 13.54 35.34
C LEU A 416 -2.47 12.46 34.64
N SER A 417 -1.35 12.09 35.25
CA SER A 417 -0.45 11.05 34.80
C SER A 417 -0.52 9.88 35.77
N ARG A 418 -0.76 8.67 35.25
CA ARG A 418 -0.83 7.42 36.04
C ARG A 418 -2.00 7.30 37.03
N VAL A 419 -2.99 8.18 36.94
CA VAL A 419 -4.21 8.15 37.75
C VAL A 419 -5.43 8.31 36.84
N ALA A 420 -6.44 7.45 37.00
CA ALA A 420 -7.74 7.56 36.33
C ALA A 420 -8.85 7.82 37.38
N ILE A 421 -9.90 8.56 36.98
CA ILE A 421 -11.07 8.89 37.82
C ILE A 421 -12.33 8.62 37.04
#